data_e96777bc3950893c4ae709efcd3c460a
#
_entry.id   e96777bc3950893c4ae709efcd3c460a
#
_cell.length_a   1.000
_cell.length_b   1.000
_cell.length_c   1.000
_cell.angle_alpha   90.00
_cell.angle_beta   90.00
_cell.angle_gamma   90.00
#
_symmetry.space_group_name_H-M   'P 1'
#
loop_
_entity.id
_entity.type
_entity.pdbx_description
1 polymer ?
#
loop_
_entity_poly.entity_id
_entity_poly.type
_entity_poly.pdbx_seq_one_letter_code
_entity_poly.pdbx_strand_id
1 'polypeptide(L)'
;MITLKEMITKKDMKQFVLFPFSIYKNNPYWVPPIISEELEVLNKNKNPAFENAEARFFVAIKNGEIVGRIAAIINWYEVREQHIKKMRFGWYDVIDDIEVSKVLIEKVVEIGNENNLIYMEGPVGFSNLDKVGVLIEGFDHIGTMVTWYSLPHYKEHLEQIGFVKEKEYLENNFKLSKIDANYYERISKLIKRRFKLSSLNFSKTKDIMPYVGEMFDLFNKSYATLSSYVPISNNQIEYFKKKYISFINPDFIKFVMNENGKLIAFGIMMPSFSKALQKANGKLFPFGFYHLLKAKRNAKIVTSYLIGVDPAYQNKGITAIIFSDFTTSFKAIGVETVIRTPELEDNSAIHQLWKNFDPKTHKRRRTYKKNL
;
A
#
# COMPACT_ATOMS: atom_id res chain seq x y z
N MET A 1 34.34 11.18 1.76
CA MET A 1 33.68 11.03 3.09
C MET A 1 32.17 11.11 2.86
N ILE A 2 31.37 10.25 3.51
CA ILE A 2 29.91 10.31 3.50
C ILE A 2 29.49 11.04 4.78
N THR A 3 28.59 12.01 4.65
CA THR A 3 28.02 12.75 5.78
C THR A 3 26.51 12.55 5.82
N LEU A 4 25.92 12.51 7.02
CA LEU A 4 24.49 12.47 7.21
C LEU A 4 23.92 13.87 7.49
N LYS A 5 22.75 14.14 6.93
CA LYS A 5 21.98 15.34 7.22
C LYS A 5 20.56 14.95 7.59
N GLU A 6 20.07 15.43 8.73
CA GLU A 6 18.65 15.36 9.09
C GLU A 6 17.84 16.41 8.33
N MET A 7 16.70 16.01 7.79
CA MET A 7 15.84 16.82 6.93
C MET A 7 14.70 17.40 7.76
N ILE A 8 14.81 18.67 8.13
CA ILE A 8 13.89 19.34 9.09
C ILE A 8 13.02 20.39 8.39
N THR A 9 13.62 21.20 7.52
CA THR A 9 12.93 22.32 6.89
C THR A 9 12.07 21.87 5.70
N LYS A 10 11.10 22.69 5.29
CA LYS A 10 10.32 22.44 4.06
C LYS A 10 11.21 22.25 2.82
N LYS A 11 12.34 22.98 2.75
CA LYS A 11 13.32 22.85 1.66
C LYS A 11 14.01 21.51 1.71
N ASP A 12 14.43 21.06 2.90
CA ASP A 12 15.04 19.75 3.10
C ASP A 12 14.07 18.62 2.72
N MET A 13 12.83 18.66 3.24
CA MET A 13 11.82 17.65 2.92
C MET A 13 11.53 17.57 1.41
N LYS A 14 11.56 18.70 0.70
CA LYS A 14 11.44 18.70 -0.76
C LYS A 14 12.63 17.97 -1.42
N GLN A 15 13.87 18.17 -0.93
CA GLN A 15 15.05 17.45 -1.43
C GLN A 15 14.91 15.94 -1.14
N PHE A 16 14.50 15.58 0.06
CA PHE A 16 14.23 14.19 0.44
C PHE A 16 13.23 13.50 -0.51
N VAL A 17 12.12 14.15 -0.82
CA VAL A 17 11.09 13.61 -1.72
C VAL A 17 11.57 13.55 -3.18
N LEU A 18 12.41 14.49 -3.60
CA LEU A 18 12.91 14.55 -4.97
C LEU A 18 14.06 13.59 -5.27
N PHE A 19 14.77 13.08 -4.26
CA PHE A 19 15.94 12.22 -4.47
C PHE A 19 15.65 10.97 -5.36
N PRO A 20 14.54 10.22 -5.22
CA PRO A 20 14.25 9.09 -6.11
C PRO A 20 14.12 9.47 -7.59
N PHE A 21 13.74 10.71 -7.89
CA PHE A 21 13.65 11.17 -9.29
C PHE A 21 15.01 11.20 -9.99
N SER A 22 16.11 11.31 -9.22
CA SER A 22 17.48 11.22 -9.76
C SER A 22 17.91 9.75 -9.92
N ILE A 23 17.72 8.91 -8.90
CA ILE A 23 18.09 7.48 -8.93
C ILE A 23 17.34 6.73 -10.02
N TYR A 24 16.04 6.95 -10.13
CA TYR A 24 15.18 6.22 -11.10
C TYR A 24 15.01 6.96 -12.42
N LYS A 25 15.83 7.98 -12.69
CA LYS A 25 15.81 8.69 -13.97
C LYS A 25 15.95 7.69 -15.11
N ASN A 26 15.02 7.77 -16.09
CA ASN A 26 14.97 6.88 -17.25
C ASN A 26 14.62 5.39 -16.93
N ASN A 27 14.27 5.05 -15.70
CA ASN A 27 13.79 3.70 -15.40
C ASN A 27 12.32 3.55 -15.89
N PRO A 28 12.02 2.66 -16.88
CA PRO A 28 10.70 2.53 -17.46
C PRO A 28 9.69 1.86 -16.53
N TYR A 29 10.13 1.27 -15.45
CA TYR A 29 9.29 0.52 -14.51
C TYR A 29 8.97 1.29 -13.23
N TRP A 30 9.75 2.32 -12.92
CA TRP A 30 9.49 3.17 -11.76
C TRP A 30 8.26 4.05 -11.97
N VAL A 31 7.42 4.14 -10.94
CA VAL A 31 6.24 5.01 -10.91
C VAL A 31 6.46 6.10 -9.89
N PRO A 32 6.70 7.35 -10.34
CA PRO A 32 6.94 8.45 -9.43
C PRO A 32 5.71 8.78 -8.59
N PRO A 33 5.88 9.09 -7.29
CA PRO A 33 4.80 9.63 -6.47
C PRO A 33 4.46 11.05 -6.92
N ILE A 34 3.25 11.53 -6.58
CA ILE A 34 2.92 12.96 -6.66
C ILE A 34 3.67 13.66 -5.53
N ILE A 35 4.54 14.61 -5.89
CA ILE A 35 5.46 15.28 -4.95
C ILE A 35 4.69 15.97 -3.81
N SER A 36 3.57 16.66 -4.12
CA SER A 36 2.77 17.34 -3.11
C SER A 36 2.10 16.37 -2.13
N GLU A 37 1.66 15.20 -2.60
CA GLU A 37 1.07 14.17 -1.76
C GLU A 37 2.11 13.49 -0.87
N GLU A 38 3.30 13.19 -1.41
CA GLU A 38 4.39 12.61 -0.64
C GLU A 38 4.87 13.58 0.47
N LEU A 39 4.98 14.88 0.16
CA LEU A 39 5.28 15.91 1.16
C LEU A 39 4.20 16.02 2.25
N GLU A 40 2.94 15.75 1.92
CA GLU A 40 1.86 15.74 2.90
C GLU A 40 1.93 14.51 3.80
N VAL A 41 2.19 13.34 3.24
CA VAL A 41 2.36 12.08 3.99
C VAL A 41 3.50 12.21 5.02
N LEU A 42 4.58 12.91 4.69
CA LEU A 42 5.74 13.11 5.57
C LEU A 42 5.60 14.30 6.53
N ASN A 43 4.48 15.02 6.48
CA ASN A 43 4.26 16.21 7.31
C ASN A 43 3.48 15.88 8.58
N LYS A 44 4.15 16.01 9.74
CA LYS A 44 3.55 15.73 11.06
C LYS A 44 2.29 16.54 11.39
N ASN A 45 2.13 17.72 10.78
CA ASN A 45 0.97 18.57 11.01
C ASN A 45 -0.22 18.26 10.08
N LYS A 46 -0.04 17.34 9.12
CA LYS A 46 -1.07 17.01 8.12
C LYS A 46 -1.44 15.52 8.13
N ASN A 47 -0.47 14.64 8.38
CA ASN A 47 -0.70 13.20 8.40
C ASN A 47 -1.05 12.74 9.82
N PRO A 48 -2.29 12.27 10.07
CA PRO A 48 -2.71 11.82 11.39
C PRO A 48 -1.99 10.55 11.87
N ALA A 49 -1.22 9.86 11.05
CA ALA A 49 -0.37 8.77 11.51
C ALA A 49 0.64 9.22 12.58
N PHE A 50 1.02 10.50 12.58
CA PHE A 50 1.91 11.07 13.60
C PHE A 50 1.28 11.25 14.98
N GLU A 51 -0.02 10.97 15.15
CA GLU A 51 -0.64 10.89 16.48
C GLU A 51 -0.08 9.73 17.32
N ASN A 52 0.29 8.65 16.64
CA ASN A 52 0.81 7.43 17.25
C ASN A 52 2.20 7.04 16.75
N ALA A 53 2.83 7.88 15.93
CA ALA A 53 4.16 7.60 15.39
C ALA A 53 5.05 8.84 15.45
N GLU A 54 6.34 8.58 15.47
CA GLU A 54 7.39 9.57 15.32
C GLU A 54 8.27 9.17 14.15
N ALA A 55 8.69 10.13 13.34
CA ALA A 55 9.60 9.87 12.24
C ALA A 55 10.66 10.96 12.11
N ARG A 56 11.89 10.53 11.85
CA ARG A 56 13.03 11.38 11.51
C ARG A 56 13.54 10.98 10.12
N PHE A 57 13.92 11.96 9.33
CA PHE A 57 14.28 11.79 7.93
C PHE A 57 15.73 12.17 7.70
N PHE A 58 16.49 11.29 7.06
CA PHE A 58 17.92 11.50 6.83
C PHE A 58 18.27 11.31 5.37
N VAL A 59 19.29 12.08 4.92
CA VAL A 59 19.96 11.86 3.65
C VAL A 59 21.45 11.65 3.89
N ALA A 60 22.04 10.76 3.09
CA ALA A 60 23.49 10.62 2.98
C ALA A 60 24.00 11.51 1.85
N ILE A 61 25.07 12.25 2.11
CA ILE A 61 25.69 13.18 1.17
C ILE A 61 27.14 12.72 0.91
N LYS A 62 27.52 12.57 -0.35
CA LYS A 62 28.86 12.25 -0.82
C LYS A 62 29.24 13.23 -1.91
N ASN A 63 30.41 13.89 -1.78
CA ASN A 63 30.89 14.90 -2.73
C ASN A 63 29.89 16.05 -3.00
N GLY A 64 29.13 16.45 -1.98
CA GLY A 64 28.12 17.52 -2.08
C GLY A 64 26.76 17.11 -2.67
N GLU A 65 26.59 15.85 -3.10
CA GLU A 65 25.37 15.33 -3.67
C GLU A 65 24.66 14.36 -2.72
N ILE A 66 23.32 14.35 -2.73
CA ILE A 66 22.53 13.34 -2.01
C ILE A 66 22.67 12.01 -2.76
N VAL A 67 23.11 10.97 -2.04
CA VAL A 67 23.37 9.62 -2.56
C VAL A 67 22.52 8.54 -1.90
N GLY A 68 21.75 8.89 -0.87
CA GLY A 68 20.81 7.99 -0.21
C GLY A 68 19.87 8.74 0.71
N ARG A 69 18.73 8.13 1.01
CA ARG A 69 17.73 8.60 1.99
C ARG A 69 17.14 7.46 2.79
N ILE A 70 16.70 7.77 4.00
CA ILE A 70 15.98 6.86 4.88
C ILE A 70 15.06 7.63 5.83
N ALA A 71 13.92 7.03 6.19
CA ALA A 71 13.09 7.45 7.30
C ALA A 71 13.24 6.47 8.47
N ALA A 72 13.58 6.97 9.64
CA ALA A 72 13.56 6.25 10.90
C ALA A 72 12.21 6.49 11.58
N ILE A 73 11.45 5.43 11.89
CA ILE A 73 10.06 5.54 12.33
C ILE A 73 9.86 4.70 13.59
N ILE A 74 9.27 5.30 14.62
CA ILE A 74 8.80 4.59 15.81
C ILE A 74 7.27 4.67 15.82
N ASN A 75 6.62 3.53 15.79
CA ASN A 75 5.17 3.48 16.00
C ASN A 75 4.91 3.21 17.49
N TRP A 76 4.54 4.27 18.20
CA TRP A 76 4.35 4.20 19.64
C TRP A 76 3.16 3.33 20.06
N TYR A 77 2.18 3.13 19.18
CA TYR A 77 1.09 2.17 19.44
C TYR A 77 1.63 0.73 19.52
N GLU A 78 2.52 0.33 18.61
CA GLU A 78 3.17 -0.98 18.68
C GLU A 78 4.00 -1.13 19.97
N VAL A 79 4.74 -0.10 20.35
CA VAL A 79 5.63 -0.15 21.51
C VAL A 79 4.85 -0.16 22.83
N ARG A 80 3.83 0.68 22.96
CA ARG A 80 3.10 0.90 24.25
C ARG A 80 1.92 -0.05 24.41
N GLU A 81 1.11 -0.21 23.37
CA GLU A 81 -0.15 -0.96 23.46
C GLU A 81 0.04 -2.44 23.06
N GLN A 82 0.89 -2.71 22.06
CA GLN A 82 1.16 -4.08 21.63
C GLN A 82 2.41 -4.68 22.28
N HIS A 83 3.17 -3.90 23.06
CA HIS A 83 4.42 -4.29 23.71
C HIS A 83 5.50 -4.82 22.74
N ILE A 84 5.46 -4.34 21.48
CA ILE A 84 6.42 -4.71 20.44
C ILE A 84 7.50 -3.62 20.37
N LYS A 85 8.64 -3.83 21.02
CA LYS A 85 9.76 -2.89 21.06
C LYS A 85 10.55 -2.90 19.77
N LYS A 86 9.96 -2.39 18.67
CA LYS A 86 10.61 -2.35 17.37
C LYS A 86 10.74 -0.94 16.81
N MET A 87 11.80 -0.75 16.04
CA MET A 87 12.01 0.36 15.13
C MET A 87 11.52 -0.01 13.75
N ARG A 88 10.92 0.93 13.02
CA ARG A 88 10.65 0.80 11.59
C ARG A 88 11.60 1.67 10.79
N PHE A 89 11.96 1.25 9.58
CA PHE A 89 12.55 2.15 8.60
C PHE A 89 11.78 2.07 7.28
N GLY A 90 11.76 3.19 6.56
CA GLY A 90 11.09 3.30 5.27
C GLY A 90 11.73 4.36 4.38
N TRP A 91 11.15 4.65 3.22
CA TRP A 91 11.72 5.59 2.25
C TRP A 91 13.21 5.36 2.02
N TYR A 92 13.61 4.08 2.00
CA TYR A 92 14.98 3.66 1.82
C TYR A 92 15.30 3.62 0.32
N ASP A 93 16.06 4.61 -0.14
CA ASP A 93 16.59 4.69 -1.50
C ASP A 93 18.07 5.04 -1.44
N VAL A 94 18.91 4.29 -2.17
CA VAL A 94 20.37 4.45 -2.15
C VAL A 94 20.96 4.18 -3.53
N ILE A 95 22.08 4.84 -3.84
CA ILE A 95 22.92 4.43 -4.98
C ILE A 95 23.55 3.06 -4.69
N ASP A 96 24.13 2.42 -5.69
CA ASP A 96 24.86 1.16 -5.54
C ASP A 96 26.24 1.38 -4.88
N ASP A 97 26.18 1.71 -3.59
CA ASP A 97 27.32 1.90 -2.70
C ASP A 97 26.94 1.45 -1.29
N ILE A 98 27.47 0.30 -0.87
CA ILE A 98 27.15 -0.33 0.43
C ILE A 98 27.45 0.58 1.62
N GLU A 99 28.48 1.43 1.52
CA GLU A 99 28.84 2.34 2.61
C GLU A 99 27.77 3.41 2.84
N VAL A 100 27.04 3.83 1.79
CA VAL A 100 25.88 4.71 1.92
C VAL A 100 24.78 4.03 2.72
N SER A 101 24.51 2.75 2.42
CA SER A 101 23.50 1.97 3.14
C SER A 101 23.89 1.77 4.60
N LYS A 102 25.15 1.44 4.89
CA LYS A 102 25.63 1.26 6.26
C LYS A 102 25.41 2.51 7.10
N VAL A 103 25.86 3.67 6.63
CA VAL A 103 25.74 4.94 7.38
C VAL A 103 24.28 5.29 7.66
N LEU A 104 23.38 5.09 6.69
CA LEU A 104 21.93 5.33 6.88
C LEU A 104 21.30 4.35 7.88
N ILE A 105 21.63 3.07 7.80
CA ILE A 105 21.12 2.04 8.71
C ILE A 105 21.66 2.23 10.12
N GLU A 106 22.95 2.55 10.27
CA GLU A 106 23.57 2.85 11.57
C GLU A 106 22.85 3.99 12.29
N LYS A 107 22.40 5.02 11.56
CA LYS A 107 21.60 6.10 12.14
C LYS A 107 20.24 5.64 12.66
N VAL A 108 19.61 4.69 11.97
CA VAL A 108 18.36 4.09 12.46
C VAL A 108 18.62 3.24 13.70
N VAL A 109 19.72 2.48 13.73
CA VAL A 109 20.17 1.71 14.92
C VAL A 109 20.39 2.62 16.12
N GLU A 110 21.12 3.72 15.93
CA GLU A 110 21.36 4.71 16.98
C GLU A 110 20.05 5.20 17.61
N ILE A 111 19.08 5.64 16.78
CA ILE A 111 17.78 6.12 17.25
C ILE A 111 16.99 5.01 17.95
N GLY A 112 17.05 3.78 17.45
CA GLY A 112 16.41 2.63 18.07
C GLY A 112 16.95 2.35 19.47
N ASN A 113 18.28 2.38 19.62
CA ASN A 113 18.97 2.21 20.90
C ASN A 113 18.66 3.34 21.90
N GLU A 114 18.65 4.60 21.44
CA GLU A 114 18.25 5.77 22.26
C GLU A 114 16.83 5.60 22.85
N ASN A 115 15.95 4.87 22.15
CA ASN A 115 14.58 4.62 22.58
C ASN A 115 14.33 3.23 23.19
N ASN A 116 15.39 2.50 23.55
CA ASN A 116 15.34 1.16 24.15
C ASN A 116 14.51 0.15 23.34
N LEU A 117 14.58 0.23 22.00
CA LEU A 117 13.99 -0.72 21.09
C LEU A 117 14.93 -1.92 20.89
N ILE A 118 14.40 -3.08 20.49
CA ILE A 118 15.15 -4.35 20.46
C ILE A 118 15.60 -4.69 19.05
N TYR A 119 14.79 -4.36 18.06
CA TYR A 119 15.07 -4.67 16.67
C TYR A 119 14.46 -3.65 15.73
N MET A 120 14.93 -3.65 14.47
CA MET A 120 14.31 -2.88 13.41
C MET A 120 13.70 -3.76 12.33
N GLU A 121 12.61 -3.30 11.72
CA GLU A 121 11.92 -3.94 10.59
C GLU A 121 11.70 -2.92 9.47
N GLY A 122 11.93 -3.36 8.23
CA GLY A 122 11.64 -2.51 7.06
C GLY A 122 12.10 -3.09 5.72
N PRO A 123 11.97 -2.30 4.65
CA PRO A 123 11.28 -1.00 4.60
C PRO A 123 9.78 -1.12 4.75
N VAL A 124 9.20 -0.29 5.62
CA VAL A 124 7.75 -0.20 5.86
C VAL A 124 7.36 1.25 6.16
N GLY A 125 6.12 1.64 5.91
CA GLY A 125 5.60 2.95 6.29
C GLY A 125 5.09 3.00 7.73
N PHE A 126 4.22 3.97 8.02
CA PHE A 126 3.64 4.19 9.35
C PHE A 126 2.65 3.09 9.76
N SER A 127 1.93 2.52 8.78
CA SER A 127 0.84 1.56 9.00
C SER A 127 0.79 0.48 7.92
N ASN A 128 -0.14 -0.46 8.07
CA ASN A 128 -0.38 -1.53 7.08
C ASN A 128 -1.03 -1.04 5.77
N LEU A 129 -1.46 0.22 5.70
CA LEU A 129 -1.96 0.84 4.46
C LEU A 129 -0.84 1.54 3.67
N ASP A 130 0.35 1.62 4.22
CA ASP A 130 1.50 2.22 3.56
C ASP A 130 2.25 1.21 2.71
N LYS A 131 3.20 1.73 1.94
CA LYS A 131 4.07 0.92 1.09
C LYS A 131 4.96 0.00 1.93
N VAL A 132 5.28 -1.19 1.39
CA VAL A 132 5.99 -2.23 2.12
C VAL A 132 7.06 -2.91 1.25
N GLY A 133 8.19 -3.21 1.86
CA GLY A 133 9.25 -4.08 1.36
C GLY A 133 10.07 -3.55 0.17
N VAL A 134 11.25 -4.11 0.00
CA VAL A 134 12.04 -3.96 -1.23
C VAL A 134 11.56 -4.97 -2.27
N LEU A 135 11.58 -4.58 -3.53
CA LEU A 135 11.37 -5.49 -4.66
C LEU A 135 12.56 -6.46 -4.72
N ILE A 136 12.30 -7.76 -4.81
CA ILE A 136 13.33 -8.81 -4.89
C ILE A 136 13.24 -9.64 -6.18
N GLU A 137 12.06 -9.63 -6.84
CA GLU A 137 11.82 -10.26 -8.14
C GLU A 137 10.83 -9.41 -8.96
N GLY A 138 10.92 -9.46 -10.29
CA GLY A 138 10.01 -8.75 -11.20
C GLY A 138 10.41 -7.29 -11.43
N PHE A 139 11.69 -7.00 -11.48
CA PHE A 139 12.24 -5.66 -11.73
C PHE A 139 11.89 -5.10 -13.12
N ASP A 140 11.50 -5.96 -14.04
CA ASP A 140 11.06 -5.69 -15.41
C ASP A 140 9.54 -5.44 -15.54
N HIS A 141 8.85 -5.34 -14.40
CA HIS A 141 7.44 -5.03 -14.36
C HIS A 141 7.18 -3.62 -13.80
N ILE A 142 6.27 -2.89 -14.46
CA ILE A 142 5.90 -1.54 -14.02
C ILE A 142 5.40 -1.56 -12.57
N GLY A 143 5.87 -0.61 -11.77
CA GLY A 143 5.43 -0.40 -10.40
C GLY A 143 3.96 0.02 -10.29
N THR A 144 3.46 0.07 -9.07
CA THR A 144 2.14 0.61 -8.75
C THR A 144 2.29 1.82 -7.83
N MET A 145 1.23 2.65 -7.72
CA MET A 145 1.24 3.80 -6.80
C MET A 145 1.32 3.39 -5.32
N VAL A 146 0.96 2.15 -5.01
CA VAL A 146 0.87 1.63 -3.64
C VAL A 146 2.11 0.85 -3.20
N THR A 147 3.16 0.81 -4.02
CA THR A 147 4.40 0.10 -3.71
C THR A 147 5.61 0.96 -4.03
N TRP A 148 6.70 0.78 -3.28
CA TRP A 148 8.00 1.31 -3.69
C TRP A 148 8.58 0.46 -4.82
N TYR A 149 9.28 1.09 -5.76
CA TYR A 149 10.19 0.40 -6.66
C TYR A 149 11.58 0.38 -5.98
N SER A 150 12.33 -0.69 -6.19
CA SER A 150 13.68 -0.84 -5.65
C SER A 150 14.62 -1.34 -6.75
N LEU A 151 15.89 -1.00 -6.66
CA LEU A 151 16.94 -1.57 -7.52
C LEU A 151 17.46 -2.88 -6.90
N PRO A 152 18.01 -3.81 -7.69
CA PRO A 152 18.45 -5.13 -7.21
C PRO A 152 19.41 -5.05 -6.01
N HIS A 153 20.34 -4.12 -6.01
CA HIS A 153 21.36 -3.96 -4.95
C HIS A 153 20.77 -3.63 -3.56
N TYR A 154 19.50 -3.15 -3.46
CA TYR A 154 18.89 -2.87 -2.15
C TYR A 154 18.78 -4.13 -1.29
N LYS A 155 18.36 -5.25 -1.90
CA LYS A 155 18.34 -6.56 -1.25
C LYS A 155 19.73 -6.96 -0.80
N GLU A 156 20.71 -6.88 -1.71
CA GLU A 156 22.09 -7.28 -1.46
C GLU A 156 22.72 -6.47 -0.33
N HIS A 157 22.52 -5.14 -0.33
CA HIS A 157 23.03 -4.27 0.73
C HIS A 157 22.45 -4.64 2.10
N LEU A 158 21.11 -4.83 2.20
CA LEU A 158 20.50 -5.18 3.47
C LEU A 158 21.00 -6.53 3.99
N GLU A 159 21.10 -7.55 3.13
CA GLU A 159 21.60 -8.86 3.51
C GLU A 159 23.09 -8.80 3.94
N GLN A 160 23.95 -8.05 3.25
CA GLN A 160 25.36 -7.83 3.63
C GLN A 160 25.52 -7.05 4.94
N ILE A 161 24.60 -6.14 5.28
CA ILE A 161 24.59 -5.41 6.56
C ILE A 161 24.08 -6.29 7.71
N GLY A 162 23.65 -7.52 7.45
CA GLY A 162 23.24 -8.50 8.45
C GLY A 162 21.75 -8.52 8.75
N PHE A 163 20.92 -8.00 7.83
CA PHE A 163 19.49 -8.21 7.92
C PHE A 163 19.10 -9.62 7.47
N VAL A 164 18.06 -10.15 8.10
CA VAL A 164 17.42 -11.41 7.72
C VAL A 164 16.00 -11.17 7.20
N LYS A 165 15.48 -12.10 6.40
CA LYS A 165 14.08 -12.06 5.93
C LYS A 165 13.13 -11.99 7.14
N GLU A 166 12.22 -11.02 7.13
CA GLU A 166 11.11 -10.97 8.09
C GLU A 166 9.81 -11.47 7.45
N LYS A 167 9.37 -10.83 6.37
CA LYS A 167 8.15 -11.22 5.65
C LYS A 167 8.36 -11.13 4.15
N GLU A 168 7.62 -11.95 3.43
CA GLU A 168 7.59 -11.91 1.97
C GLU A 168 6.17 -11.65 1.46
N TYR A 169 6.08 -10.91 0.37
CA TYR A 169 4.82 -10.49 -0.23
C TYR A 169 4.81 -10.83 -1.71
N LEU A 170 3.69 -11.35 -2.18
CA LEU A 170 3.45 -11.67 -3.57
C LEU A 170 2.57 -10.60 -4.23
N GLU A 171 2.98 -10.13 -5.39
CA GLU A 171 2.12 -9.34 -6.27
C GLU A 171 1.71 -10.21 -7.46
N ASN A 172 0.42 -10.45 -7.57
CA ASN A 172 -0.15 -11.32 -8.59
C ASN A 172 -1.00 -10.52 -9.57
N ASN A 173 -1.16 -11.04 -10.78
CA ASN A 173 -2.13 -10.53 -11.73
C ASN A 173 -2.92 -11.66 -12.39
N PHE A 174 -4.08 -11.33 -12.91
CA PHE A 174 -4.89 -12.23 -13.72
C PHE A 174 -5.71 -11.47 -14.76
N LYS A 175 -6.12 -12.17 -15.82
CA LYS A 175 -7.00 -11.62 -16.86
C LYS A 175 -8.45 -11.74 -16.43
N LEU A 176 -9.23 -10.66 -16.59
CA LEU A 176 -10.67 -10.68 -16.27
C LEU A 176 -11.42 -11.73 -17.10
N SER A 177 -10.97 -12.01 -18.33
CA SER A 177 -11.52 -13.03 -19.21
C SER A 177 -11.40 -14.47 -18.69
N LYS A 178 -10.52 -14.71 -17.70
CA LYS A 178 -10.36 -16.01 -17.03
C LYS A 178 -11.40 -16.26 -15.95
N ILE A 179 -12.16 -15.24 -15.56
CA ILE A 179 -13.20 -15.36 -14.55
C ILE A 179 -14.47 -15.94 -15.19
N ASP A 180 -14.92 -17.09 -14.67
CA ASP A 180 -16.25 -17.60 -14.98
C ASP A 180 -17.33 -16.74 -14.29
N ALA A 181 -17.80 -15.74 -15.01
CA ALA A 181 -18.80 -14.80 -14.50
C ALA A 181 -20.12 -15.49 -14.14
N ASN A 182 -20.53 -16.50 -14.92
CA ASN A 182 -21.79 -17.23 -14.67
C ASN A 182 -21.69 -18.04 -13.38
N TYR A 183 -20.53 -18.65 -13.13
CA TYR A 183 -20.28 -19.35 -11.87
C TYR A 183 -20.41 -18.40 -10.68
N TYR A 184 -19.70 -17.24 -10.70
CA TYR A 184 -19.75 -16.28 -9.59
C TYR A 184 -21.13 -15.65 -9.41
N GLU A 185 -21.86 -15.37 -10.49
CA GLU A 185 -23.25 -14.89 -10.42
C GLU A 185 -24.18 -15.90 -9.74
N ARG A 186 -24.09 -17.19 -10.14
CA ARG A 186 -24.89 -18.26 -9.54
C ARG A 186 -24.58 -18.42 -8.06
N ILE A 187 -23.32 -18.47 -7.68
CA ILE A 187 -22.88 -18.61 -6.28
C ILE A 187 -23.29 -17.38 -5.46
N SER A 188 -23.12 -16.18 -6.00
CA SER A 188 -23.58 -14.93 -5.37
C SER A 188 -25.06 -14.98 -5.03
N LYS A 189 -25.93 -15.41 -5.98
CA LYS A 189 -27.39 -15.55 -5.77
C LYS A 189 -27.70 -16.55 -4.65
N LEU A 190 -27.03 -17.70 -4.62
CA LEU A 190 -27.21 -18.72 -3.58
C LEU A 190 -26.83 -18.20 -2.19
N ILE A 191 -25.67 -17.53 -2.08
CA ILE A 191 -25.17 -17.01 -0.81
C ILE A 191 -26.06 -15.88 -0.31
N LYS A 192 -26.45 -14.94 -1.17
CA LYS A 192 -27.38 -13.86 -0.83
C LYS A 192 -28.70 -14.42 -0.25
N ARG A 193 -29.27 -15.45 -0.89
CA ARG A 193 -30.49 -16.12 -0.38
C ARG A 193 -30.23 -16.82 0.96
N ARG A 194 -29.15 -17.61 1.06
CA ARG A 194 -28.88 -18.43 2.26
C ARG A 194 -28.66 -17.61 3.52
N PHE A 195 -27.96 -16.48 3.39
CA PHE A 195 -27.58 -15.63 4.53
C PHE A 195 -28.36 -14.32 4.59
N LYS A 196 -29.40 -14.17 3.76
CA LYS A 196 -30.23 -12.96 3.64
C LYS A 196 -29.40 -11.69 3.44
N LEU A 197 -28.48 -11.74 2.46
CA LEU A 197 -27.55 -10.65 2.16
C LEU A 197 -27.98 -9.87 0.93
N SER A 198 -27.56 -8.61 0.86
CA SER A 198 -27.76 -7.75 -0.30
C SER A 198 -26.47 -7.03 -0.68
N SER A 199 -26.31 -6.73 -1.98
CA SER A 199 -25.25 -5.83 -2.45
C SER A 199 -25.76 -4.40 -2.40
N LEU A 200 -24.93 -3.49 -1.92
CA LEU A 200 -25.19 -2.06 -1.99
C LEU A 200 -24.37 -1.48 -3.16
N ASN A 201 -25.05 -1.00 -4.17
CA ASN A 201 -24.44 -0.37 -5.34
C ASN A 201 -24.72 1.13 -5.33
N PHE A 202 -23.73 1.90 -5.76
CA PHE A 202 -23.77 3.35 -5.77
C PHE A 202 -23.69 3.88 -7.20
N SER A 203 -24.44 4.93 -7.51
CA SER A 203 -24.33 5.65 -8.77
C SER A 203 -23.42 6.88 -8.67
N LYS A 204 -23.23 7.42 -7.48
CA LYS A 204 -22.44 8.61 -7.21
C LYS A 204 -21.50 8.39 -6.02
N THR A 205 -20.31 8.95 -6.09
CA THR A 205 -19.32 8.88 -5.01
C THR A 205 -19.87 9.40 -3.66
N LYS A 206 -20.68 10.46 -3.68
CA LYS A 206 -21.28 11.01 -2.46
C LYS A 206 -22.16 10.00 -1.69
N ASP A 207 -22.76 9.06 -2.40
CA ASP A 207 -23.66 8.06 -1.80
C ASP A 207 -22.88 6.99 -1.00
N ILE A 208 -21.57 6.88 -1.22
CA ILE A 208 -20.66 6.00 -0.48
C ILE A 208 -20.31 6.61 0.88
N MET A 209 -20.23 7.94 0.98
CA MET A 209 -19.69 8.65 2.13
C MET A 209 -20.31 8.28 3.49
N PRO A 210 -21.64 8.02 3.61
CA PRO A 210 -22.26 7.61 4.88
C PRO A 210 -21.71 6.26 5.42
N TYR A 211 -21.26 5.37 4.53
CA TYR A 211 -20.80 4.02 4.89
C TYR A 211 -19.30 3.92 5.17
N VAL A 212 -18.54 5.00 4.92
CA VAL A 212 -17.07 4.95 5.00
C VAL A 212 -16.59 4.70 6.41
N GLY A 213 -17.25 5.27 7.43
CA GLY A 213 -16.93 4.97 8.84
C GLY A 213 -17.08 3.49 9.14
N GLU A 214 -18.25 2.93 8.86
CA GLU A 214 -18.54 1.50 9.08
C GLU A 214 -17.60 0.58 8.26
N MET A 215 -17.20 1.00 7.07
CA MET A 215 -16.21 0.27 6.26
C MET A 215 -14.83 0.21 6.94
N PHE A 216 -14.37 1.31 7.53
CA PHE A 216 -13.09 1.31 8.25
C PHE A 216 -13.16 0.58 9.59
N ASP A 217 -14.31 0.61 10.29
CA ASP A 217 -14.55 -0.23 11.47
C ASP A 217 -14.48 -1.72 11.10
N LEU A 218 -15.09 -2.09 9.99
CA LEU A 218 -15.01 -3.45 9.46
C LEU A 218 -13.59 -3.81 9.00
N PHE A 219 -12.85 -2.86 8.42
CA PHE A 219 -11.44 -3.04 8.10
C PHE A 219 -10.64 -3.33 9.37
N ASN A 220 -10.73 -2.47 10.39
CA ASN A 220 -10.06 -2.67 11.66
C ASN A 220 -10.36 -4.06 12.26
N LYS A 221 -11.62 -4.47 12.22
CA LYS A 221 -12.07 -5.77 12.73
C LYS A 221 -11.54 -6.96 11.92
N SER A 222 -11.55 -6.85 10.59
CA SER A 222 -11.15 -7.96 9.71
C SER A 222 -9.65 -8.14 9.61
N TYR A 223 -8.86 -7.09 9.91
CA TYR A 223 -7.40 -7.11 9.83
C TYR A 223 -6.71 -7.22 11.20
N ALA A 224 -7.47 -7.20 12.30
CA ALA A 224 -6.95 -7.20 13.67
C ALA A 224 -5.99 -8.37 13.99
N THR A 225 -6.14 -9.50 13.31
CA THR A 225 -5.32 -10.70 13.53
C THR A 225 -4.04 -10.73 12.68
N LEU A 226 -3.85 -9.77 11.78
CA LEU A 226 -2.64 -9.73 10.95
C LEU A 226 -1.45 -9.22 11.77
N SER A 227 -0.32 -9.87 11.55
CA SER A 227 0.96 -9.48 12.17
C SER A 227 1.32 -8.01 11.88
N SER A 228 1.74 -7.29 12.92
CA SER A 228 2.08 -5.86 12.84
C SER A 228 0.91 -4.96 12.41
N TYR A 229 -0.32 -5.39 12.65
CA TYR A 229 -1.49 -4.56 12.36
C TYR A 229 -1.60 -3.42 13.37
N VAL A 230 -1.77 -2.20 12.86
CA VAL A 230 -2.06 -1.00 13.65
C VAL A 230 -3.45 -0.51 13.28
N PRO A 231 -4.39 -0.40 14.24
CA PRO A 231 -5.73 0.10 13.96
C PRO A 231 -5.72 1.52 13.38
N ILE A 232 -6.62 1.78 12.45
CA ILE A 232 -6.82 3.11 11.88
C ILE A 232 -7.66 3.93 12.84
N SER A 233 -7.14 5.09 13.27
CA SER A 233 -7.85 6.03 14.14
C SER A 233 -8.96 6.79 13.40
N ASN A 234 -9.90 7.37 14.17
CA ASN A 234 -10.97 8.20 13.59
C ASN A 234 -10.40 9.37 12.76
N ASN A 235 -9.33 10.00 13.22
CA ASN A 235 -8.68 11.09 12.48
C ASN A 235 -8.07 10.61 11.16
N GLN A 236 -7.48 9.41 11.15
CA GLN A 236 -7.01 8.77 9.92
C GLN A 236 -8.17 8.41 8.98
N ILE A 237 -9.31 7.94 9.52
CA ILE A 237 -10.52 7.68 8.73
C ILE A 237 -11.00 8.95 8.03
N GLU A 238 -11.11 10.08 8.74
CA GLU A 238 -11.53 11.35 8.14
C GLU A 238 -10.51 11.88 7.12
N TYR A 239 -9.22 11.67 7.36
CA TYR A 239 -8.16 11.99 6.40
C TYR A 239 -8.30 11.15 5.11
N PHE A 240 -8.46 9.82 5.22
CA PHE A 240 -8.62 8.93 4.08
C PHE A 240 -9.92 9.18 3.31
N LYS A 241 -11.00 9.52 4.02
CA LYS A 241 -12.30 9.88 3.47
C LYS A 241 -12.19 11.08 2.53
N LYS A 242 -11.52 12.14 2.98
CA LYS A 242 -11.28 13.35 2.18
C LYS A 242 -10.30 13.10 1.02
N LYS A 243 -9.22 12.40 1.28
CA LYS A 243 -8.09 12.26 0.35
C LYS A 243 -8.32 11.23 -0.74
N TYR A 244 -8.95 10.10 -0.41
CA TYR A 244 -9.05 8.96 -1.32
C TYR A 244 -10.49 8.63 -1.71
N ILE A 245 -11.38 8.51 -0.73
CA ILE A 245 -12.75 8.02 -1.01
C ILE A 245 -13.55 9.02 -1.83
N SER A 246 -13.38 10.32 -1.59
CA SER A 246 -14.07 11.37 -2.34
C SER A 246 -13.81 11.33 -3.86
N PHE A 247 -12.75 10.67 -4.31
CA PHE A 247 -12.37 10.54 -5.72
C PHE A 247 -12.61 9.14 -6.31
N ILE A 248 -13.04 8.16 -5.49
CA ILE A 248 -13.30 6.81 -5.99
C ILE A 248 -14.52 6.84 -6.92
N ASN A 249 -14.41 6.16 -8.06
CA ASN A 249 -15.56 5.85 -8.88
C ASN A 249 -16.37 4.74 -8.18
N PRO A 250 -17.70 4.88 -8.05
CA PRO A 250 -18.58 3.88 -7.42
C PRO A 250 -18.42 2.46 -7.98
N ASP A 251 -18.09 2.30 -9.25
CA ASP A 251 -17.85 0.99 -9.87
C ASP A 251 -16.69 0.21 -9.23
N PHE A 252 -15.77 0.92 -8.54
CA PHE A 252 -14.57 0.34 -7.92
C PHE A 252 -14.71 0.09 -6.42
N ILE A 253 -15.91 0.27 -5.86
CA ILE A 253 -16.21 -0.08 -4.47
C ILE A 253 -17.47 -0.94 -4.41
N LYS A 254 -17.45 -2.03 -3.65
CA LYS A 254 -18.59 -2.95 -3.47
C LYS A 254 -18.79 -3.23 -2.00
N PHE A 255 -20.03 -3.16 -1.57
CA PHE A 255 -20.46 -3.43 -0.21
C PHE A 255 -21.49 -4.55 -0.16
N VAL A 256 -21.42 -5.37 0.89
CA VAL A 256 -22.40 -6.43 1.17
C VAL A 256 -22.99 -6.17 2.55
N MET A 257 -24.34 -6.10 2.58
CA MET A 257 -25.12 -5.82 3.78
C MET A 257 -25.87 -7.07 4.23
N ASN A 258 -26.06 -7.23 5.54
CA ASN A 258 -26.97 -8.24 6.08
C ASN A 258 -28.41 -7.73 6.15
N GLU A 259 -29.35 -8.58 6.58
CA GLU A 259 -30.78 -8.25 6.69
C GLU A 259 -31.09 -7.08 7.65
N ASN A 260 -30.20 -6.78 8.58
CA ASN A 260 -30.33 -5.67 9.52
C ASN A 260 -29.69 -4.36 9.00
N GLY A 261 -29.29 -4.32 7.74
CA GLY A 261 -28.65 -3.16 7.13
C GLY A 261 -27.22 -2.89 7.62
N LYS A 262 -26.53 -3.88 8.23
CA LYS A 262 -25.13 -3.78 8.65
C LYS A 262 -24.19 -4.20 7.55
N LEU A 263 -23.10 -3.44 7.36
CA LEU A 263 -22.02 -3.79 6.44
C LEU A 263 -21.22 -4.99 6.97
N ILE A 264 -21.19 -6.08 6.18
CA ILE A 264 -20.50 -7.31 6.58
C ILE A 264 -19.33 -7.68 5.66
N ALA A 265 -19.25 -7.07 4.49
CA ALA A 265 -18.09 -7.22 3.62
C ALA A 265 -17.96 -6.04 2.68
N PHE A 266 -16.72 -5.73 2.30
CA PHE A 266 -16.42 -4.70 1.32
C PHE A 266 -15.26 -5.11 0.42
N GLY A 267 -15.21 -4.51 -0.76
CA GLY A 267 -14.07 -4.58 -1.67
C GLY A 267 -13.79 -3.21 -2.28
N ILE A 268 -12.51 -2.84 -2.36
CA ILE A 268 -12.05 -1.62 -3.02
C ILE A 268 -11.03 -2.01 -4.06
N MET A 269 -11.26 -1.56 -5.28
CA MET A 269 -10.32 -1.63 -6.37
C MET A 269 -10.10 -0.22 -6.94
N MET A 270 -9.03 -0.01 -7.67
CA MET A 270 -8.74 1.28 -8.30
C MET A 270 -8.21 1.09 -9.71
N PRO A 271 -8.47 2.04 -10.62
CA PRO A 271 -7.77 2.09 -11.90
C PRO A 271 -6.25 2.08 -11.67
N SER A 272 -5.50 1.39 -12.51
CA SER A 272 -4.05 1.54 -12.50
C SER A 272 -3.67 2.94 -12.99
N PHE A 273 -3.07 3.73 -12.10
CA PHE A 273 -2.56 5.06 -12.44
C PHE A 273 -1.08 5.04 -12.86
N SER A 274 -0.43 3.89 -12.92
CA SER A 274 1.02 3.77 -13.11
C SER A 274 1.53 4.56 -14.32
N LYS A 275 0.96 4.34 -15.51
CA LYS A 275 1.35 5.08 -16.73
C LYS A 275 1.00 6.57 -16.68
N ALA A 276 -0.10 6.92 -16.01
CA ALA A 276 -0.50 8.31 -15.85
C ALA A 276 0.45 9.05 -14.90
N LEU A 277 0.87 8.40 -13.81
CA LEU A 277 1.85 8.94 -12.87
C LEU A 277 3.24 9.10 -13.50
N GLN A 278 3.67 8.14 -14.33
CA GLN A 278 4.90 8.30 -15.10
C GLN A 278 4.86 9.54 -16.00
N LYS A 279 3.74 9.77 -16.72
CA LYS A 279 3.55 10.96 -17.55
C LYS A 279 3.47 12.26 -16.74
N ALA A 280 2.85 12.21 -15.56
CA ALA A 280 2.75 13.34 -14.65
C ALA A 280 4.11 13.70 -14.03
N ASN A 281 5.04 12.74 -13.94
CA ASN A 281 6.38 12.90 -13.39
C ASN A 281 6.40 13.71 -12.08
N GLY A 282 5.59 13.27 -11.13
CA GLY A 282 5.46 13.86 -9.79
C GLY A 282 4.65 15.16 -9.70
N LYS A 283 4.11 15.70 -10.80
CA LYS A 283 3.40 16.99 -10.82
C LYS A 283 1.97 16.82 -11.35
N LEU A 284 0.98 17.32 -10.59
CA LEU A 284 -0.42 17.33 -11.05
C LEU A 284 -0.66 18.43 -12.09
N PHE A 285 -0.04 19.61 -11.94
CA PHE A 285 -0.22 20.74 -12.84
C PHE A 285 1.03 20.98 -13.70
N PRO A 286 0.88 21.45 -14.96
CA PRO A 286 -0.41 21.77 -15.61
C PRO A 286 -1.16 20.57 -16.20
N PHE A 287 -0.51 19.43 -16.55
CA PHE A 287 -1.14 18.35 -17.33
C PHE A 287 -1.25 17.02 -16.59
N GLY A 288 -0.62 16.84 -15.43
CA GLY A 288 -0.64 15.58 -14.68
C GLY A 288 -2.05 15.13 -14.30
N PHE A 289 -2.91 16.06 -13.84
CA PHE A 289 -4.30 15.76 -13.50
C PHE A 289 -5.10 15.21 -14.70
N TYR A 290 -4.84 15.70 -15.92
CA TYR A 290 -5.50 15.21 -17.13
C TYR A 290 -5.15 13.73 -17.40
N HIS A 291 -3.88 13.35 -17.23
CA HIS A 291 -3.47 11.96 -17.38
C HIS A 291 -4.15 11.04 -16.37
N LEU A 292 -4.31 11.49 -15.12
CA LEU A 292 -5.02 10.74 -14.08
C LEU A 292 -6.51 10.61 -14.38
N LEU A 293 -7.18 11.69 -14.80
CA LEU A 293 -8.59 11.66 -15.20
C LEU A 293 -8.82 10.71 -16.39
N LYS A 294 -7.93 10.74 -17.38
CA LYS A 294 -7.99 9.82 -18.54
C LYS A 294 -7.83 8.36 -18.09
N ALA A 295 -6.88 8.07 -17.20
CA ALA A 295 -6.69 6.73 -16.65
C ALA A 295 -7.91 6.24 -15.84
N LYS A 296 -8.54 7.15 -15.07
CA LYS A 296 -9.77 6.86 -14.32
C LYS A 296 -10.94 6.48 -15.22
N ARG A 297 -11.09 7.17 -16.38
CA ARG A 297 -12.21 6.93 -17.32
C ARG A 297 -12.01 5.68 -18.19
N ASN A 298 -10.76 5.36 -18.54
CA ASN A 298 -10.41 4.29 -19.49
C ASN A 298 -9.57 3.21 -18.80
N ALA A 299 -10.06 2.66 -17.70
CA ALA A 299 -9.33 1.71 -16.88
C ALA A 299 -9.30 0.31 -17.53
N LYS A 300 -8.26 0.02 -18.29
CA LYS A 300 -7.97 -1.33 -18.81
C LYS A 300 -7.34 -2.25 -17.77
N ILE A 301 -6.65 -1.68 -16.81
CA ILE A 301 -5.98 -2.38 -15.72
C ILE A 301 -6.51 -1.79 -14.41
N VAL A 302 -6.89 -2.66 -13.50
CA VAL A 302 -7.31 -2.28 -12.15
C VAL A 302 -6.39 -2.92 -11.12
N THR A 303 -6.24 -2.24 -9.98
CA THR A 303 -5.48 -2.73 -8.83
C THR A 303 -6.46 -3.05 -7.71
N SER A 304 -6.46 -4.30 -7.23
CA SER A 304 -7.17 -4.69 -6.01
C SER A 304 -6.47 -4.07 -4.82
N TYR A 305 -7.20 -3.28 -4.04
CA TYR A 305 -6.63 -2.47 -2.98
C TYR A 305 -6.92 -3.04 -1.60
N LEU A 306 -8.20 -3.17 -1.25
CA LEU A 306 -8.64 -3.71 0.02
C LEU A 306 -9.83 -4.65 -0.17
N ILE A 307 -9.89 -5.70 0.62
CA ILE A 307 -11.05 -6.56 0.76
C ILE A 307 -11.18 -6.96 2.23
N GLY A 308 -12.35 -6.78 2.80
CA GLY A 308 -12.63 -7.14 4.18
C GLY A 308 -13.94 -7.89 4.32
N VAL A 309 -13.97 -8.87 5.21
CA VAL A 309 -15.16 -9.65 5.56
C VAL A 309 -15.23 -9.76 7.06
N ASP A 310 -16.39 -9.45 7.65
CA ASP A 310 -16.63 -9.59 9.08
C ASP A 310 -16.24 -11.02 9.51
N PRO A 311 -15.43 -11.19 10.57
CA PRO A 311 -15.00 -12.50 11.07
C PRO A 311 -16.16 -13.51 11.25
N ALA A 312 -17.34 -13.03 11.65
CA ALA A 312 -18.53 -13.87 11.79
C ALA A 312 -19.05 -14.44 10.45
N TYR A 313 -18.65 -13.84 9.32
CA TYR A 313 -19.05 -14.23 7.97
C TYR A 313 -17.92 -14.79 7.12
N GLN A 314 -16.71 -14.88 7.65
CA GLN A 314 -15.58 -15.52 6.96
C GLN A 314 -15.88 -17.00 6.68
N ASN A 315 -15.22 -17.56 5.67
CA ASN A 315 -15.38 -18.95 5.21
C ASN A 315 -16.80 -19.35 4.75
N LYS A 316 -17.72 -18.37 4.59
CA LYS A 316 -19.09 -18.57 4.10
C LYS A 316 -19.26 -18.21 2.63
N GLY A 317 -18.17 -17.95 1.91
CA GLY A 317 -18.18 -17.62 0.48
C GLY A 317 -18.66 -16.20 0.13
N ILE A 318 -18.77 -15.30 1.12
CA ILE A 318 -19.29 -13.93 0.94
C ILE A 318 -18.55 -13.15 -0.15
N THR A 319 -17.25 -13.41 -0.31
CA THR A 319 -16.40 -12.77 -1.32
C THR A 319 -16.86 -13.05 -2.76
N ALA A 320 -17.58 -14.16 -3.00
CA ALA A 320 -18.16 -14.44 -4.31
C ALA A 320 -19.20 -13.38 -4.72
N ILE A 321 -19.89 -12.75 -3.76
CA ILE A 321 -20.79 -11.62 -4.02
C ILE A 321 -19.98 -10.44 -4.54
N ILE A 322 -18.90 -10.07 -3.85
CA ILE A 322 -18.02 -8.96 -4.22
C ILE A 322 -17.41 -9.19 -5.61
N PHE A 323 -16.96 -10.42 -5.91
CA PHE A 323 -16.36 -10.74 -7.21
C PHE A 323 -17.39 -10.75 -8.34
N SER A 324 -18.60 -11.23 -8.08
CA SER A 324 -19.71 -11.15 -9.04
C SER A 324 -20.01 -9.69 -9.41
N ASP A 325 -20.14 -8.83 -8.40
CA ASP A 325 -20.46 -7.43 -8.59
C ASP A 325 -19.33 -6.67 -9.30
N PHE A 326 -18.04 -6.92 -8.95
CA PHE A 326 -16.89 -6.36 -9.66
C PHE A 326 -16.80 -6.87 -11.10
N THR A 327 -16.97 -8.17 -11.33
CA THR A 327 -16.90 -8.74 -12.68
C THR A 327 -17.93 -8.10 -13.60
N THR A 328 -19.16 -7.89 -13.12
CA THR A 328 -20.23 -7.20 -13.87
C THR A 328 -19.82 -5.76 -14.20
N SER A 329 -19.40 -4.96 -13.21
CA SER A 329 -18.98 -3.57 -13.43
C SER A 329 -17.77 -3.49 -14.37
N PHE A 330 -16.77 -4.35 -14.17
CA PHE A 330 -15.52 -4.31 -14.94
C PHE A 330 -15.69 -4.75 -16.39
N LYS A 331 -16.56 -5.73 -16.66
CA LYS A 331 -16.92 -6.09 -18.04
C LYS A 331 -17.60 -4.92 -18.76
N ALA A 332 -18.52 -4.21 -18.08
CA ALA A 332 -19.22 -3.07 -18.66
C ALA A 332 -18.29 -1.92 -19.05
N ILE A 333 -17.23 -1.65 -18.27
CA ILE A 333 -16.25 -0.57 -18.55
C ILE A 333 -15.00 -1.04 -19.31
N GLY A 334 -14.91 -2.33 -19.66
CA GLY A 334 -13.87 -2.92 -20.52
C GLY A 334 -12.53 -3.10 -19.82
N VAL A 335 -12.51 -3.45 -18.52
CA VAL A 335 -11.30 -3.87 -17.79
C VAL A 335 -10.80 -5.21 -18.34
N GLU A 336 -9.49 -5.34 -18.51
CA GLU A 336 -8.84 -6.53 -19.08
C GLU A 336 -8.01 -7.29 -18.04
N THR A 337 -7.37 -6.57 -17.12
CA THR A 337 -6.41 -7.16 -16.17
C THR A 337 -6.64 -6.62 -14.77
N VAL A 338 -6.57 -7.51 -13.79
CA VAL A 338 -6.57 -7.18 -12.36
C VAL A 338 -5.18 -7.46 -11.80
N ILE A 339 -4.58 -6.45 -11.15
CA ILE A 339 -3.34 -6.56 -10.38
C ILE A 339 -3.73 -6.58 -8.91
N ARG A 340 -3.16 -7.50 -8.16
CA ARG A 340 -3.32 -7.57 -6.70
C ARG A 340 -2.18 -6.81 -6.04
N THR A 341 -2.48 -6.05 -4.99
CA THR A 341 -1.46 -5.41 -4.14
C THR A 341 -0.64 -6.47 -3.40
N PRO A 342 0.50 -6.11 -2.80
CA PRO A 342 1.31 -7.06 -2.05
C PRO A 342 0.50 -7.80 -0.99
N GLU A 343 0.50 -9.11 -1.06
CA GLU A 343 -0.15 -10.01 -0.11
C GLU A 343 0.90 -10.89 0.55
N LEU A 344 0.80 -11.07 1.86
CA LEU A 344 1.71 -11.94 2.61
C LEU A 344 1.74 -13.34 2.00
N GLU A 345 2.94 -13.89 1.80
CA GLU A 345 3.16 -15.21 1.22
C GLU A 345 2.48 -16.34 2.03
N ASP A 346 2.42 -16.18 3.35
CA ASP A 346 1.82 -17.13 4.28
C ASP A 346 0.31 -16.93 4.52
N ASN A 347 -0.31 -15.90 3.91
CA ASN A 347 -1.75 -15.66 4.03
C ASN A 347 -2.55 -16.62 3.15
N SER A 348 -2.71 -17.85 3.63
CA SER A 348 -3.44 -18.92 2.92
C SER A 348 -4.90 -18.54 2.60
N ALA A 349 -5.56 -17.76 3.45
CA ALA A 349 -6.94 -17.33 3.25
C ALA A 349 -7.08 -16.46 2.00
N ILE A 350 -6.18 -15.51 1.80
CA ILE A 350 -6.19 -14.64 0.62
C ILE A 350 -5.80 -15.42 -0.65
N HIS A 351 -4.88 -16.37 -0.56
CA HIS A 351 -4.48 -17.20 -1.70
C HIS A 351 -5.61 -18.13 -2.15
N GLN A 352 -6.34 -18.74 -1.22
CA GLN A 352 -7.53 -19.57 -1.54
C GLN A 352 -8.63 -18.75 -2.22
N LEU A 353 -8.80 -17.48 -1.83
CA LEU A 353 -9.76 -16.59 -2.42
C LEU A 353 -9.55 -16.40 -3.94
N TRP A 354 -8.29 -16.34 -4.38
CA TRP A 354 -7.90 -16.08 -5.76
C TRP A 354 -7.61 -17.34 -6.59
N LYS A 355 -7.63 -18.52 -5.98
CA LYS A 355 -7.22 -19.78 -6.61
C LYS A 355 -7.86 -20.03 -7.97
N ASN A 356 -9.14 -19.69 -8.11
CA ASN A 356 -9.92 -19.95 -9.32
C ASN A 356 -9.70 -18.92 -10.45
N PHE A 357 -8.82 -17.92 -10.27
CA PHE A 357 -8.58 -16.86 -11.26
C PHE A 357 -7.30 -17.05 -12.07
N ASP A 358 -6.63 -18.21 -11.91
CA ASP A 358 -5.34 -18.48 -12.57
C ASP A 358 -4.33 -17.32 -12.37
N PRO A 359 -4.05 -16.93 -11.09
CA PRO A 359 -3.18 -15.81 -10.81
C PRO A 359 -1.72 -16.14 -11.15
N LYS A 360 -1.02 -15.17 -11.73
CA LYS A 360 0.41 -15.26 -12.01
C LYS A 360 1.17 -14.31 -11.09
N THR A 361 2.08 -14.83 -10.29
CA THR A 361 3.03 -14.01 -9.54
C THR A 361 3.96 -13.33 -10.53
N HIS A 362 4.04 -12.02 -10.47
CA HIS A 362 4.88 -11.23 -11.37
C HIS A 362 5.89 -10.36 -10.62
N LYS A 363 5.70 -10.14 -9.32
CA LYS A 363 6.67 -9.49 -8.45
C LYS A 363 6.67 -10.12 -7.06
N ARG A 364 7.83 -10.08 -6.39
CA ARG A 364 7.99 -10.42 -4.98
C ARG A 364 8.65 -9.26 -4.25
N ARG A 365 8.23 -9.07 -2.99
CA ARG A 365 8.78 -8.07 -2.08
C ARG A 365 9.15 -8.72 -0.77
N ARG A 366 10.12 -8.12 -0.09
CA ARG A 366 10.57 -8.62 1.20
C ARG A 366 10.78 -7.48 2.18
N THR A 367 10.29 -7.65 3.41
CA THR A 367 10.76 -6.88 4.56
C THR A 367 11.86 -7.65 5.28
N TYR A 368 12.71 -6.90 5.90
CA TYR A 368 13.89 -7.39 6.58
C TYR A 368 13.87 -6.97 8.04
N LYS A 369 14.52 -7.79 8.88
CA LYS A 369 14.69 -7.57 10.31
C LYS A 369 16.15 -7.63 10.69
N LYS A 370 16.55 -6.80 11.64
CA LYS A 370 17.87 -6.81 12.28
C LYS A 370 17.73 -6.40 13.74
N ASN A 371 18.44 -7.10 14.64
CA ASN A 371 18.53 -6.70 16.04
C ASN A 371 19.35 -5.39 16.15
N LEU A 372 19.01 -4.56 17.10
CA LEU A 372 19.69 -3.30 17.41
C LEU A 372 20.89 -3.52 18.31
#